data_07737de56e229b87787e42f65724b461
#
_entry.id   07737de56e229b87787e42f65724b461
#
_cell.length_a   1.000
_cell.length_b   1.000
_cell.length_c   1.000
_cell.angle_alpha   90.00
_cell.angle_beta   90.00
_cell.angle_gamma   90.00
#
_symmetry.space_group_name_H-M   'P 1'
#
loop_
_entity.id
_entity.type
_entity.pdbx_description
1 polymer ?
#
loop_
_entity_poly.entity_id
_entity_poly.type
_entity_poly.pdbx_seq_one_letter_code
_entity_poly.pdbx_strand_id
1 'polypeptide(L)'
;MENNVLAQAIGNMTVGTLWAYIAGAVVIGLGIFAAGKKVLGILEKYRKKRNQIEDAESDFEKLKKDVVSIEASLNAIMASQRQILADRLNQRIKHYYALGFIPTDEFENFQHQISAYEGVGGNGEMKERYTKCVHDLPVKANVKSFNEVKK
;
A
#
# COMPACT_ATOMS: atom_id res chain seq x y z
N MET A 1 2.75 -74.33 20.32
CA MET A 1 4.08 -74.82 19.89
C MET A 1 5.14 -73.74 19.79
N GLU A 2 4.78 -72.44 19.60
CA GLU A 2 5.75 -71.35 19.41
C GLU A 2 6.55 -70.94 20.66
N ASN A 3 5.97 -71.08 21.86
CA ASN A 3 6.62 -70.70 23.12
C ASN A 3 7.85 -71.54 23.48
N ASN A 4 7.97 -72.79 22.93
CA ASN A 4 9.09 -73.68 23.20
C ASN A 4 10.33 -73.36 22.36
N VAL A 5 10.16 -72.74 21.19
CA VAL A 5 11.29 -72.37 20.29
C VAL A 5 12.05 -71.18 20.83
N LEU A 6 11.33 -70.18 21.35
CA LEU A 6 11.93 -69.03 22.00
C LEU A 6 12.67 -69.37 23.30
N ALA A 7 12.10 -70.23 24.13
CA ALA A 7 12.73 -70.69 25.37
C ALA A 7 14.03 -71.48 25.11
N GLN A 8 14.04 -72.31 24.04
CA GLN A 8 15.21 -73.13 23.64
C GLN A 8 16.27 -72.24 23.01
N ALA A 9 15.92 -71.19 22.25
CA ALA A 9 16.86 -70.24 21.69
C ALA A 9 17.58 -69.42 22.77
N ILE A 10 16.86 -69.03 23.83
CA ILE A 10 17.44 -68.29 24.96
C ILE A 10 18.32 -69.16 25.85
N GLY A 11 17.98 -70.42 26.02
CA GLY A 11 18.74 -71.38 26.85
C GLY A 11 20.13 -71.72 26.29
N ASN A 12 20.35 -71.59 25.00
CA ASN A 12 21.63 -71.87 24.34
C ASN A 12 22.53 -70.65 24.12
N MET A 13 22.11 -69.46 24.54
CA MET A 13 22.90 -68.24 24.41
C MET A 13 23.95 -68.19 25.53
N THR A 14 25.20 -68.02 25.13
CA THR A 14 26.25 -67.69 26.08
C THR A 14 26.04 -66.26 26.60
N VAL A 15 26.46 -65.97 27.84
CA VAL A 15 26.33 -64.66 28.46
C VAL A 15 26.90 -63.55 27.56
N GLY A 16 27.99 -63.86 26.80
CA GLY A 16 28.59 -62.96 25.85
C GLY A 16 27.70 -62.58 24.65
N THR A 17 26.96 -63.60 24.10
CA THR A 17 26.05 -63.33 22.99
C THR A 17 24.84 -62.48 23.43
N LEU A 18 24.35 -62.66 24.64
CA LEU A 18 23.24 -61.87 25.21
C LEU A 18 23.64 -60.37 25.36
N TRP A 19 24.85 -60.15 25.87
CA TRP A 19 25.40 -58.79 25.97
C TRP A 19 25.60 -58.10 24.61
N ALA A 20 26.00 -58.86 23.59
CA ALA A 20 26.16 -58.32 22.21
C ALA A 20 24.83 -57.90 21.63
N TYR A 21 23.72 -58.66 21.85
CA TYR A 21 22.38 -58.26 21.40
C TYR A 21 21.84 -57.02 22.12
N ILE A 22 22.06 -56.91 23.43
CA ILE A 22 21.63 -55.76 24.24
C ILE A 22 22.43 -54.51 23.75
N ALA A 23 23.75 -54.63 23.60
CA ALA A 23 24.58 -53.52 23.08
C ALA A 23 24.11 -53.05 21.69
N GLY A 24 23.85 -54.02 20.78
CA GLY A 24 23.32 -53.71 19.44
C GLY A 24 21.99 -53.00 19.46
N ALA A 25 21.03 -53.43 20.31
CA ALA A 25 19.73 -52.83 20.47
C ALA A 25 19.84 -51.39 21.01
N VAL A 26 20.77 -51.13 21.94
CA VAL A 26 21.01 -49.78 22.49
C VAL A 26 21.57 -48.86 21.42
N VAL A 27 22.54 -49.30 20.62
CA VAL A 27 23.13 -48.50 19.53
C VAL A 27 22.09 -48.15 18.46
N ILE A 28 21.25 -49.12 18.08
CA ILE A 28 20.16 -48.86 17.12
C ILE A 28 19.13 -47.87 17.72
N GLY A 29 18.75 -48.03 18.97
CA GLY A 29 17.84 -47.14 19.67
C GLY A 29 18.34 -45.68 19.72
N LEU A 30 19.63 -45.51 20.06
CA LEU A 30 20.29 -44.19 20.05
C LEU A 30 20.35 -43.57 18.66
N GLY A 31 20.61 -44.39 17.63
CA GLY A 31 20.61 -43.95 16.24
C GLY A 31 19.26 -43.44 15.77
N ILE A 32 18.19 -44.18 16.08
CA ILE A 32 16.79 -43.78 15.78
C ILE A 32 16.41 -42.50 16.52
N PHE A 33 16.78 -42.38 17.80
CA PHE A 33 16.52 -41.18 18.58
C PHE A 33 17.25 -39.95 18.05
N ALA A 34 18.51 -40.07 17.66
CA ALA A 34 19.27 -38.98 17.07
C ALA A 34 18.70 -38.56 15.69
N ALA A 35 18.32 -39.54 14.86
CA ALA A 35 17.64 -39.27 13.58
C ALA A 35 16.28 -38.55 13.79
N GLY A 36 15.50 -39.01 14.75
CA GLY A 36 14.21 -38.38 15.12
C GLY A 36 14.36 -36.92 15.51
N LYS A 37 15.36 -36.58 16.34
CA LYS A 37 15.63 -35.16 16.69
C LYS A 37 15.99 -34.31 15.47
N LYS A 38 16.78 -34.82 14.53
CA LYS A 38 17.11 -34.09 13.28
C LYS A 38 15.88 -33.86 12.42
N VAL A 39 15.01 -34.86 12.28
CA VAL A 39 13.77 -34.75 11.51
C VAL A 39 12.83 -33.72 12.15
N LEU A 40 12.65 -33.76 13.48
CA LEU A 40 11.85 -32.78 14.20
C LEU A 40 12.37 -31.35 14.01
N GLY A 41 13.67 -31.11 14.11
CA GLY A 41 14.29 -29.80 13.87
C GLY A 41 14.09 -29.28 12.43
N ILE A 42 14.10 -30.20 11.44
CA ILE A 42 13.81 -29.85 10.06
C ILE A 42 12.32 -29.48 9.91
N LEU A 43 11.41 -30.25 10.49
CA LEU A 43 9.98 -29.98 10.45
C LEU A 43 9.62 -28.64 11.13
N GLU A 44 10.24 -28.32 12.26
CA GLU A 44 10.08 -27.03 12.93
C GLU A 44 10.55 -25.87 12.05
N LYS A 45 11.69 -26.01 11.37
CA LYS A 45 12.18 -25.02 10.40
C LYS A 45 11.20 -24.80 9.26
N TYR A 46 10.65 -25.86 8.69
CA TYR A 46 9.66 -25.77 7.60
C TYR A 46 8.36 -25.13 8.10
N ARG A 47 7.87 -25.49 9.30
CA ARG A 47 6.69 -24.88 9.89
C ARG A 47 6.88 -23.40 10.14
N LYS A 48 8.02 -22.98 10.69
CA LYS A 48 8.35 -21.56 10.92
C LYS A 48 8.42 -20.77 9.62
N LYS A 49 9.02 -21.33 8.57
CA LYS A 49 9.08 -20.70 7.25
C LYS A 49 7.71 -20.57 6.60
N ARG A 50 6.84 -21.57 6.75
CA ARG A 50 5.47 -21.52 6.26
C ARG A 50 4.64 -20.43 6.96
N ASN A 51 4.73 -20.34 8.28
CA ASN A 51 4.04 -19.29 9.02
C ASN A 51 4.49 -17.88 8.60
N GLN A 52 5.80 -17.68 8.36
CA GLN A 52 6.31 -16.41 7.84
C GLN A 52 5.76 -16.05 6.45
N ILE A 53 5.51 -17.05 5.60
CA ILE A 53 4.91 -16.83 4.28
C ILE A 53 3.42 -16.47 4.44
N GLU A 54 2.68 -17.18 5.29
CA GLU A 54 1.27 -16.90 5.58
C GLU A 54 1.07 -15.50 6.18
N ASP A 55 1.97 -15.07 7.10
CA ASP A 55 1.98 -13.73 7.69
C ASP A 55 2.25 -12.66 6.61
N ALA A 56 3.26 -12.88 5.75
CA ALA A 56 3.60 -11.97 4.66
C ALA A 56 2.46 -11.84 3.63
N GLU A 57 1.77 -12.93 3.31
CA GLU A 57 0.61 -12.92 2.41
C GLU A 57 -0.57 -12.14 3.01
N SER A 58 -0.80 -12.30 4.33
CA SER A 58 -1.81 -11.53 5.06
C SER A 58 -1.50 -10.02 5.05
N ASP A 59 -0.23 -9.66 5.27
CA ASP A 59 0.20 -8.26 5.25
C ASP A 59 0.12 -7.65 3.84
N PHE A 60 0.41 -8.44 2.80
CA PHE A 60 0.26 -8.02 1.41
C PHE A 60 -1.22 -7.74 1.06
N GLU A 61 -2.15 -8.58 1.50
CA GLU A 61 -3.58 -8.36 1.28
C GLU A 61 -4.11 -7.13 2.05
N LYS A 62 -3.59 -6.85 3.24
CA LYS A 62 -3.90 -5.60 3.96
C LYS A 62 -3.39 -4.39 3.19
N LEU A 63 -2.12 -4.41 2.77
CA LEU A 63 -1.51 -3.33 2.01
C LEU A 63 -2.29 -3.03 0.73
N LYS A 64 -2.74 -4.06 0.02
CA LYS A 64 -3.58 -3.92 -1.18
C LYS A 64 -4.92 -3.23 -0.89
N LYS A 65 -5.58 -3.58 0.22
CA LYS A 65 -6.81 -2.91 0.65
C LYS A 65 -6.57 -1.44 1.01
N ASP A 66 -5.46 -1.15 1.70
CA ASP A 66 -5.08 0.20 2.07
C ASP A 66 -4.80 1.07 0.84
N VAL A 67 -4.10 0.53 -0.17
CA VAL A 67 -3.85 1.21 -1.45
C VAL A 67 -5.17 1.55 -2.15
N VAL A 68 -6.11 0.62 -2.25
CA VAL A 68 -7.43 0.86 -2.86
C VAL A 68 -8.20 1.94 -2.09
N SER A 69 -8.14 1.93 -0.75
CA SER A 69 -8.78 2.95 0.09
C SER A 69 -8.16 4.34 -0.11
N ILE A 70 -6.83 4.41 -0.23
CA ILE A 70 -6.09 5.66 -0.51
C ILE A 70 -6.46 6.19 -1.90
N GLU A 71 -6.52 5.34 -2.92
CA GLU A 71 -6.95 5.73 -4.27
C GLU A 71 -8.37 6.32 -4.27
N ALA A 72 -9.31 5.66 -3.59
CA ALA A 72 -10.68 6.17 -3.48
C ALA A 72 -10.74 7.54 -2.79
N SER A 73 -9.98 7.71 -1.70
CA SER A 73 -9.88 8.97 -0.95
C SER A 73 -9.25 10.07 -1.80
N LEU A 74 -8.18 9.76 -2.52
CA LEU A 74 -7.51 10.70 -3.42
C LEU A 74 -8.46 11.19 -4.53
N ASN A 75 -9.20 10.28 -5.17
CA ASN A 75 -10.19 10.62 -6.19
C ASN A 75 -11.30 11.52 -5.64
N ALA A 76 -11.77 11.28 -4.43
CA ALA A 76 -12.77 12.13 -3.77
C ALA A 76 -12.21 13.53 -3.48
N ILE A 77 -10.97 13.63 -3.00
CA ILE A 77 -10.29 14.92 -2.77
C ILE A 77 -10.11 15.68 -4.09
N MET A 78 -9.66 15.03 -5.15
CA MET A 78 -9.48 15.65 -6.47
C MET A 78 -10.82 16.16 -7.03
N ALA A 79 -11.90 15.40 -6.89
CA ALA A 79 -13.24 15.83 -7.31
C ALA A 79 -13.71 17.06 -6.54
N SER A 80 -13.52 17.08 -5.21
CA SER A 80 -13.86 18.25 -4.37
C SER A 80 -13.02 19.47 -4.73
N GLN A 81 -11.72 19.33 -4.91
CA GLN A 81 -10.82 20.41 -5.33
C GLN A 81 -11.23 20.99 -6.68
N ARG A 82 -11.58 20.12 -7.64
CA ARG A 82 -12.07 20.54 -8.96
C ARG A 82 -13.31 21.41 -8.86
N GLN A 83 -14.27 21.03 -8.02
CA GLN A 83 -15.49 21.80 -7.83
C GLN A 83 -15.21 23.17 -7.19
N ILE A 84 -14.39 23.22 -6.15
CA ILE A 84 -14.01 24.49 -5.48
C ILE A 84 -13.30 25.43 -6.46
N LEU A 85 -12.38 24.91 -7.28
CA LEU A 85 -11.68 25.72 -8.27
C LEU A 85 -12.61 26.21 -9.38
N ALA A 86 -13.55 25.36 -9.85
CA ALA A 86 -14.54 25.75 -10.82
C ALA A 86 -15.44 26.91 -10.30
N ASP A 87 -15.91 26.80 -9.07
CA ASP A 87 -16.75 27.84 -8.46
C ASP A 87 -16.00 29.18 -8.32
N ARG A 88 -14.74 29.12 -7.88
CA ARG A 88 -13.87 30.32 -7.78
C ARG A 88 -13.62 30.96 -9.14
N LEU A 89 -13.31 30.16 -10.16
CA LEU A 89 -13.11 30.64 -11.53
C LEU A 89 -14.40 31.28 -12.08
N ASN A 90 -15.56 30.64 -11.88
CA ASN A 90 -16.84 31.19 -12.29
C ASN A 90 -17.14 32.54 -11.61
N GLN A 91 -16.90 32.66 -10.31
CA GLN A 91 -17.10 33.90 -9.57
C GLN A 91 -16.19 35.01 -10.11
N ARG A 92 -14.90 34.72 -10.38
CA ARG A 92 -13.97 35.69 -10.95
C ARG A 92 -14.36 36.11 -12.36
N ILE A 93 -14.72 35.18 -13.22
CA ILE A 93 -15.18 35.46 -14.59
C ILE A 93 -16.38 36.41 -14.54
N LYS A 94 -17.39 36.10 -13.71
CA LYS A 94 -18.57 37.01 -13.53
C LYS A 94 -18.16 38.38 -13.03
N HIS A 95 -17.22 38.44 -12.08
CA HIS A 95 -16.73 39.70 -11.52
C HIS A 95 -16.02 40.54 -12.59
N TYR A 96 -15.13 39.94 -13.41
CA TYR A 96 -14.43 40.68 -14.45
C TYR A 96 -15.34 41.16 -15.59
N TYR A 97 -16.35 40.38 -15.96
CA TYR A 97 -17.37 40.88 -16.88
C TYR A 97 -18.16 42.03 -16.30
N ALA A 98 -18.47 42.05 -15.01
CA ALA A 98 -19.14 43.16 -14.34
C ALA A 98 -18.23 44.41 -14.25
N LEU A 99 -16.92 44.25 -14.09
CA LEU A 99 -15.95 45.34 -14.10
C LEU A 99 -15.66 45.85 -15.53
N GLY A 100 -15.84 45.05 -16.57
CA GLY A 100 -15.45 45.35 -17.96
C GLY A 100 -13.97 45.27 -18.22
N PHE A 101 -13.16 44.76 -17.30
CA PHE A 101 -11.70 44.57 -17.45
C PHE A 101 -11.20 43.55 -16.42
N ILE A 102 -9.99 43.02 -16.66
CA ILE A 102 -9.26 42.17 -15.71
C ILE A 102 -8.20 43.06 -15.04
N PRO A 103 -8.17 43.14 -13.68
CA PRO A 103 -7.11 43.88 -13.00
C PRO A 103 -5.75 43.23 -13.20
N THR A 104 -4.72 44.04 -13.50
CA THR A 104 -3.36 43.55 -13.78
C THR A 104 -2.77 42.77 -12.61
N ASP A 105 -3.02 43.22 -11.39
CA ASP A 105 -2.58 42.59 -10.15
C ASP A 105 -3.27 41.25 -9.86
N GLU A 106 -4.43 40.97 -10.47
CA GLU A 106 -5.17 39.73 -10.35
C GLU A 106 -4.95 38.75 -11.51
N PHE A 107 -4.41 39.22 -12.63
CA PHE A 107 -4.33 38.43 -13.87
C PHE A 107 -3.43 37.19 -13.72
N GLU A 108 -2.26 37.31 -13.10
CA GLU A 108 -1.36 36.19 -12.87
C GLU A 108 -2.03 35.13 -11.97
N ASN A 109 -2.70 35.57 -10.90
CA ASN A 109 -3.42 34.65 -10.01
C ASN A 109 -4.58 33.95 -10.73
N PHE A 110 -5.24 34.63 -11.67
CA PHE A 110 -6.29 34.03 -12.50
C PHE A 110 -5.74 32.96 -13.44
N GLN A 111 -4.53 33.17 -14.03
CA GLN A 111 -3.81 32.18 -14.82
C GLN A 111 -3.41 30.96 -13.98
N HIS A 112 -2.90 31.17 -12.77
CA HIS A 112 -2.57 30.08 -11.86
C HIS A 112 -3.78 29.25 -11.47
N GLN A 113 -4.94 29.86 -11.27
CA GLN A 113 -6.15 29.13 -10.92
C GLN A 113 -6.67 28.24 -12.03
N ILE A 114 -6.63 28.67 -13.30
CA ILE A 114 -7.02 27.80 -14.42
C ILE A 114 -6.03 26.63 -14.58
N SER A 115 -4.73 26.88 -14.43
CA SER A 115 -3.71 25.83 -14.48
C SER A 115 -3.90 24.80 -13.34
N ALA A 116 -4.21 25.26 -12.14
CA ALA A 116 -4.52 24.38 -11.01
C ALA A 116 -5.79 23.54 -11.26
N TYR A 117 -6.83 24.14 -11.86
CA TYR A 117 -8.06 23.44 -12.22
C TYR A 117 -7.80 22.34 -13.27
N GLU A 118 -7.01 22.62 -14.29
CA GLU A 118 -6.60 21.62 -15.29
C GLU A 118 -5.76 20.50 -14.65
N GLY A 119 -4.85 20.84 -13.72
CA GLY A 119 -4.01 19.89 -13.01
C GLY A 119 -4.77 18.87 -12.17
N VAL A 120 -5.96 19.22 -11.64
CA VAL A 120 -6.85 18.29 -10.94
C VAL A 120 -7.85 17.59 -11.86
N GLY A 121 -7.61 17.63 -13.18
CA GLY A 121 -8.47 16.99 -14.19
C GLY A 121 -9.77 17.76 -14.46
N GLY A 122 -9.69 19.10 -14.44
CA GLY A 122 -10.80 19.97 -14.82
C GLY A 122 -11.23 19.77 -16.27
N ASN A 123 -12.54 20.00 -16.55
CA ASN A 123 -13.11 19.86 -17.88
C ASN A 123 -12.79 21.06 -18.81
N GLY A 124 -12.92 20.85 -20.11
CA GLY A 124 -12.65 21.86 -21.13
C GLY A 124 -13.58 23.09 -21.09
N GLU A 125 -14.80 22.94 -20.56
CA GLU A 125 -15.79 24.03 -20.50
C GLU A 125 -15.28 25.24 -19.69
N MET A 126 -14.67 25.01 -18.54
CA MET A 126 -14.11 26.12 -17.75
C MET A 126 -12.92 26.78 -18.43
N LYS A 127 -12.11 26.01 -19.16
CA LYS A 127 -11.03 26.53 -19.98
C LYS A 127 -11.55 27.44 -21.10
N GLU A 128 -12.59 27.03 -21.79
CA GLU A 128 -13.24 27.86 -22.82
C GLU A 128 -13.77 29.15 -22.24
N ARG A 129 -14.45 29.10 -21.10
CA ARG A 129 -14.97 30.30 -20.41
C ARG A 129 -13.85 31.23 -19.96
N TYR A 130 -12.74 30.68 -19.45
CA TYR A 130 -11.54 31.45 -19.10
C TYR A 130 -10.96 32.12 -20.34
N THR A 131 -10.72 31.36 -21.41
CA THR A 131 -10.15 31.85 -22.67
C THR A 131 -10.99 32.96 -23.26
N LYS A 132 -12.31 32.78 -23.28
CA LYS A 132 -13.25 33.80 -23.72
C LYS A 132 -13.15 35.06 -22.87
N CYS A 133 -13.12 34.93 -21.54
CA CYS A 133 -12.99 36.09 -20.64
C CYS A 133 -11.72 36.90 -20.88
N VAL A 134 -10.58 36.22 -21.08
CA VAL A 134 -9.29 36.85 -21.36
C VAL A 134 -9.26 37.48 -22.75
N HIS A 135 -9.95 36.90 -23.71
CA HIS A 135 -10.07 37.48 -25.06
C HIS A 135 -10.97 38.70 -25.13
N ASP A 136 -12.11 38.67 -24.40
CA ASP A 136 -13.15 39.71 -24.49
C ASP A 136 -12.82 40.94 -23.63
N LEU A 137 -12.02 40.77 -22.57
CA LEU A 137 -11.77 41.82 -21.59
C LEU A 137 -10.32 42.31 -21.62
N PRO A 138 -10.07 43.66 -21.63
CA PRO A 138 -8.74 44.19 -21.54
C PRO A 138 -8.17 44.02 -20.13
N VAL A 139 -6.84 43.79 -20.05
CA VAL A 139 -6.11 43.80 -18.77
C VAL A 139 -5.72 45.28 -18.46
N LYS A 140 -6.16 45.79 -17.31
CA LYS A 140 -5.93 47.20 -16.93
C LYS A 140 -5.52 47.31 -15.46
N ALA A 141 -4.72 48.32 -15.13
CA ALA A 141 -4.42 48.67 -13.75
C ALA A 141 -5.70 49.06 -13.01
N ASN A 142 -5.87 48.55 -11.77
CA ASN A 142 -6.99 48.91 -10.94
C ASN A 142 -6.81 50.34 -10.41
N VAL A 143 -7.52 51.30 -11.00
CA VAL A 143 -7.41 52.74 -10.67
C VAL A 143 -7.81 53.06 -9.22
N LYS A 144 -8.57 52.16 -8.53
CA LYS A 144 -8.97 52.38 -7.15
C LYS A 144 -7.83 52.28 -6.13
N SER A 145 -6.77 51.55 -6.44
CA SER A 145 -5.62 51.44 -5.53
C SER A 145 -4.72 52.70 -5.52
N PHE A 146 -4.80 53.56 -6.54
CA PHE A 146 -3.98 54.78 -6.63
C PHE A 146 -4.55 55.95 -5.84
N ASN A 147 -5.85 55.95 -5.57
CA ASN A 147 -6.52 57.08 -4.86
C ASN A 147 -6.62 56.88 -3.34
N GLU A 148 -6.37 55.70 -2.80
CA GLU A 148 -6.33 55.46 -1.34
C GLU A 148 -4.97 55.78 -0.69
N VAL A 149 -3.91 55.92 -1.46
CA VAL A 149 -2.57 56.27 -0.96
C VAL A 149 -2.36 57.79 -0.82
N LYS A 150 -3.31 58.64 -1.21
CA LYS A 150 -3.23 60.11 -1.12
C LYS A 150 -4.18 60.71 -0.08
N LYS A 151 -4.50 60.00 1.00
CA LYS A 151 -5.13 60.62 2.19
C LYS A 151 -4.25 60.47 3.40
#